data_bbc8e8775aa94814de7283e385e839fb
#
_entry.id   bbc8e8775aa94814de7283e385e839fb
#
_cell.length_a   1.000
_cell.length_b   1.000
_cell.length_c   1.000
_cell.angle_alpha   90.00
_cell.angle_beta   90.00
_cell.angle_gamma   90.00
#
_symmetry.space_group_name_H-M   'P 1'
#
loop_
_entity.id
_entity.type
_entity.pdbx_description
1 polymer ?
#
loop_
_entity_poly.entity_id
_entity_poly.type
_entity_poly.pdbx_seq_one_letter_code
_entity_poly.pdbx_strand_id
1 'polypeptide(L)'
;MTPKKIIEADIAQLVPDDVNFNKGTQFGQSLIEKSLRQFGAGRSILLDKNNRIIAGNKTVENAGQIGLEKVLIVETTGEEIVAVKRTDIDLDTREGRELALADNATGAANLAWDEAALTQASDKWDIAPDDWGVEL
;
A
#
# COMPACT_ATOMS: atom_id res chain seq x y z
N MET A 1 -15.71 -25.09 1.90
CA MET A 1 -14.95 -23.84 2.09
C MET A 1 -13.50 -24.10 1.71
N THR A 2 -12.95 -23.30 0.79
CA THR A 2 -11.54 -23.44 0.39
C THR A 2 -10.65 -22.87 1.48
N PRO A 3 -9.64 -23.62 1.96
CA PRO A 3 -8.71 -23.08 2.96
C PRO A 3 -7.99 -21.85 2.43
N LYS A 4 -7.81 -20.85 3.28
CA LYS A 4 -6.99 -19.69 2.96
C LYS A 4 -5.53 -20.09 2.94
N LYS A 5 -4.80 -19.60 1.95
CA LYS A 5 -3.37 -19.84 1.84
C LYS A 5 -2.61 -18.61 2.33
N ILE A 6 -1.69 -18.83 3.27
CA ILE A 6 -0.81 -17.80 3.79
C ILE A 6 0.62 -18.20 3.45
N ILE A 7 1.35 -17.31 2.77
CA ILE A 7 2.70 -17.58 2.27
C ILE A 7 3.66 -16.59 2.90
N GLU A 8 4.73 -17.09 3.49
CA GLU A 8 5.85 -16.26 3.92
C GLU A 8 6.76 -16.01 2.71
N ALA A 9 7.09 -14.75 2.46
CA ALA A 9 7.90 -14.37 1.32
C ALA A 9 8.83 -13.20 1.69
N ASP A 10 9.73 -12.87 0.77
CA ASP A 10 10.57 -11.69 0.85
C ASP A 10 10.01 -10.62 -0.09
N ILE A 11 10.12 -9.35 0.28
CA ILE A 11 9.64 -8.25 -0.57
C ILE A 11 10.32 -8.22 -1.93
N ALA A 12 11.52 -8.80 -2.06
CA ALA A 12 12.21 -8.93 -3.34
C ALA A 12 11.46 -9.80 -4.35
N GLN A 13 10.51 -10.64 -3.87
CA GLN A 13 9.66 -11.47 -4.72
C GLN A 13 8.44 -10.73 -5.26
N LEU A 14 8.19 -9.51 -4.78
CA LEU A 14 7.11 -8.67 -5.25
C LEU A 14 7.57 -7.86 -6.47
N VAL A 15 6.65 -7.63 -7.40
CA VAL A 15 6.96 -6.95 -8.66
C VAL A 15 6.34 -5.55 -8.65
N PRO A 16 7.15 -4.48 -8.71
CA PRO A 16 6.61 -3.13 -8.80
C PRO A 16 5.74 -2.95 -10.04
N ASP A 17 4.69 -2.15 -9.92
CA ASP A 17 3.85 -1.78 -11.06
C ASP A 17 4.54 -0.65 -11.84
N ASP A 18 4.76 -0.87 -13.14
CA ASP A 18 5.35 0.12 -14.05
C ASP A 18 4.33 1.17 -14.53
N VAL A 19 3.03 0.95 -14.26
CA VAL A 19 1.94 1.88 -14.63
C VAL A 19 1.23 2.38 -13.36
N ASN A 20 2.00 2.80 -12.37
CA ASN A 20 1.44 3.28 -11.10
C ASN A 20 0.80 4.66 -11.27
N PHE A 21 -0.52 4.76 -11.03
CA PHE A 21 -1.29 5.99 -11.17
C PHE A 21 -0.96 7.05 -10.12
N ASN A 22 -0.57 6.63 -8.93
CA ASN A 22 -0.15 7.53 -7.87
C ASN A 22 1.38 7.52 -7.77
N LYS A 23 2.01 8.56 -8.30
CA LYS A 23 3.47 8.70 -8.23
C LYS A 23 3.97 9.14 -6.85
N GLY A 24 3.05 9.56 -5.97
CA GLY A 24 3.37 10.01 -4.64
C GLY A 24 4.07 11.36 -4.60
N THR A 25 4.50 11.76 -3.40
CA THR A 25 5.25 12.98 -3.17
C THR A 25 6.50 12.67 -2.34
N GLN A 26 7.52 13.52 -2.44
CA GLN A 26 8.73 13.37 -1.63
C GLN A 26 8.44 13.48 -0.14
N PHE A 27 7.58 14.42 0.24
CA PHE A 27 7.15 14.59 1.62
C PHE A 27 6.38 13.36 2.13
N GLY A 28 5.45 12.84 1.33
CA GLY A 28 4.70 11.64 1.68
C GLY A 28 5.57 10.41 1.84
N GLN A 29 6.58 10.24 0.98
CA GLN A 29 7.54 9.15 1.10
C GLN A 29 8.35 9.25 2.39
N SER A 30 8.76 10.45 2.80
CA SER A 30 9.48 10.64 4.05
C SER A 30 8.61 10.29 5.27
N LEU A 31 7.31 10.56 5.21
CA LEU A 31 6.37 10.17 6.25
C LEU A 31 6.14 8.66 6.29
N ILE A 32 6.10 8.00 5.13
CA ILE A 32 6.01 6.53 5.06
C ILE A 32 7.22 5.91 5.76
N GLU A 33 8.43 6.37 5.43
CA GLU A 33 9.65 5.88 6.05
C GLU A 33 9.65 6.11 7.56
N LYS A 34 9.28 7.30 7.99
CA LYS A 34 9.19 7.64 9.42
C LYS A 34 8.20 6.72 10.15
N SER A 35 7.02 6.50 9.57
CA SER A 35 6.00 5.64 10.14
C SER A 35 6.47 4.19 10.25
N LEU A 36 7.11 3.67 9.19
CA LEU A 36 7.65 2.30 9.21
C LEU A 36 8.75 2.14 10.25
N ARG A 37 9.63 3.12 10.41
CA ARG A 37 10.70 3.08 11.41
C ARG A 37 10.15 3.15 12.83
N GLN A 38 9.14 3.98 13.06
CA GLN A 38 8.61 4.22 14.41
C GLN A 38 7.64 3.14 14.86
N PHE A 39 6.76 2.68 13.96
CA PHE A 39 5.64 1.80 14.30
C PHE A 39 5.72 0.41 13.65
N GLY A 40 6.61 0.21 12.69
CA GLY A 40 6.62 -1.00 11.88
C GLY A 40 5.49 -1.00 10.84
N ALA A 41 5.20 -2.15 10.27
CA ALA A 41 4.16 -2.30 9.25
C ALA A 41 2.77 -2.22 9.90
N GLY A 42 1.98 -1.24 9.48
CA GLY A 42 0.62 -1.06 9.98
C GLY A 42 -0.43 -1.49 8.97
N ARG A 43 -0.30 -1.03 7.75
CA ARG A 43 -1.27 -1.25 6.68
C ARG A 43 -0.82 -2.35 5.73
N SER A 44 -1.77 -3.12 5.19
CA SER A 44 -1.46 -4.12 4.16
C SER A 44 -1.24 -3.46 2.80
N ILE A 45 -0.58 -4.20 1.91
CA ILE A 45 -0.47 -3.87 0.49
C ILE A 45 -1.40 -4.78 -0.31
N LEU A 46 -1.61 -4.46 -1.58
CA LEU A 46 -2.47 -5.24 -2.47
C LEU A 46 -1.66 -5.71 -3.68
N LEU A 47 -1.74 -7.00 -3.96
CA LEU A 47 -1.04 -7.64 -5.07
C LEU A 47 -2.03 -8.25 -6.07
N ASP A 48 -1.64 -8.35 -7.33
CA ASP A 48 -2.37 -9.15 -8.30
C ASP A 48 -1.93 -10.63 -8.22
N LYS A 49 -2.50 -11.46 -9.06
CA LYS A 49 -2.20 -12.92 -9.07
C LYS A 49 -0.76 -13.26 -9.41
N ASN A 50 0.00 -12.33 -9.97
CA ASN A 50 1.40 -12.52 -10.36
C ASN A 50 2.37 -11.78 -9.41
N ASN A 51 1.89 -11.40 -8.21
CA ASN A 51 2.65 -10.67 -7.21
C ASN A 51 3.08 -9.26 -7.66
N ARG A 52 2.39 -8.69 -8.64
CA ARG A 52 2.58 -7.28 -9.00
C ARG A 52 1.85 -6.41 -8.00
N ILE A 53 2.49 -5.31 -7.60
CA ILE A 53 1.95 -4.44 -6.57
C ILE A 53 0.88 -3.52 -7.15
N ILE A 54 -0.39 -3.74 -6.77
CA ILE A 54 -1.50 -2.86 -7.14
C ILE A 54 -1.48 -1.61 -6.25
N ALA A 55 -1.33 -1.81 -4.95
CA ALA A 55 -1.28 -0.71 -3.98
C ALA A 55 -0.19 -0.98 -2.95
N GLY A 56 0.60 0.04 -2.64
CA GLY A 56 1.67 -0.05 -1.66
C GLY A 56 3.08 -0.03 -2.25
N ASN A 57 3.27 0.40 -3.50
CA ASN A 57 4.60 0.47 -4.14
C ASN A 57 5.60 1.25 -3.29
N LYS A 58 5.21 2.42 -2.77
CA LYS A 58 6.10 3.25 -1.94
C LYS A 58 6.35 2.65 -0.56
N THR A 59 5.36 1.96 -0.01
CA THR A 59 5.53 1.23 1.25
C THR A 59 6.57 0.13 1.10
N VAL A 60 6.50 -0.67 0.03
CA VAL A 60 7.48 -1.74 -0.23
C VAL A 60 8.87 -1.16 -0.48
N GLU A 61 8.97 -0.09 -1.26
CA GLU A 61 10.24 0.58 -1.54
C GLU A 61 10.90 1.08 -0.24
N ASN A 62 10.14 1.79 0.60
CA ASN A 62 10.65 2.30 1.87
C ASN A 62 10.96 1.18 2.87
N ALA A 63 10.14 0.12 2.91
CA ALA A 63 10.39 -1.04 3.74
C ALA A 63 11.73 -1.69 3.41
N GLY A 64 12.03 -1.85 2.12
CA GLY A 64 13.31 -2.38 1.67
C GLY A 64 14.50 -1.54 2.12
N GLN A 65 14.37 -0.21 2.07
CA GLN A 65 15.42 0.70 2.48
C GLN A 65 15.75 0.62 3.98
N ILE A 66 14.79 0.29 4.82
CA ILE A 66 15.00 0.18 6.27
C ILE A 66 15.24 -1.25 6.73
N GLY A 67 15.33 -2.22 5.81
CA GLY A 67 15.58 -3.63 6.14
C GLY A 67 14.36 -4.42 6.59
N LEU A 68 13.16 -3.91 6.39
CA LEU A 68 11.91 -4.62 6.65
C LEU A 68 11.57 -5.43 5.39
N GLU A 69 11.99 -6.71 5.36
CA GLU A 69 12.01 -7.51 4.13
C GLU A 69 10.99 -8.63 4.10
N LYS A 70 10.43 -9.02 5.24
CA LYS A 70 9.46 -10.13 5.31
C LYS A 70 8.06 -9.66 4.96
N VAL A 71 7.34 -10.47 4.18
CA VAL A 71 5.94 -10.23 3.85
C VAL A 71 5.14 -11.51 4.03
N LEU A 72 3.92 -11.37 4.56
CA LEU A 72 2.94 -12.46 4.62
C LEU A 72 1.93 -12.21 3.51
N ILE A 73 1.86 -13.13 2.55
CA ILE A 73 0.92 -13.05 1.43
C ILE A 73 -0.30 -13.89 1.76
N VAL A 74 -1.47 -13.26 1.81
CA VAL A 74 -2.75 -13.93 2.02
C VAL A 74 -3.47 -14.01 0.68
N GLU A 75 -3.65 -15.24 0.17
CA GLU A 75 -4.38 -15.45 -1.09
C GLU A 75 -5.89 -15.40 -0.84
N THR A 76 -6.59 -14.58 -1.63
CA THR A 76 -8.03 -14.37 -1.50
C THR A 76 -8.63 -14.07 -2.87
N THR A 77 -9.93 -14.29 -3.00
CA THR A 77 -10.70 -13.94 -4.20
C THR A 77 -11.48 -12.63 -4.03
N GLY A 78 -11.24 -11.92 -2.92
CA GLY A 78 -11.90 -10.64 -2.66
C GLY A 78 -13.26 -10.77 -1.97
N GLU A 79 -13.62 -11.95 -1.51
CA GLU A 79 -14.92 -12.17 -0.83
C GLU A 79 -14.90 -11.77 0.63
N GLU A 80 -13.72 -11.53 1.20
CA GLU A 80 -13.53 -11.18 2.60
C GLU A 80 -12.54 -10.02 2.72
N ILE A 81 -12.74 -9.19 3.75
CA ILE A 81 -11.77 -8.16 4.11
C ILE A 81 -10.63 -8.82 4.88
N VAL A 82 -9.40 -8.54 4.47
CA VAL A 82 -8.21 -8.99 5.20
C VAL A 82 -7.77 -7.87 6.14
N ALA A 83 -7.80 -8.15 7.45
CA ALA A 83 -7.41 -7.18 8.47
C ALA A 83 -6.04 -7.52 9.04
N VAL A 84 -5.16 -6.52 9.11
CA VAL A 84 -3.91 -6.63 9.87
C VAL A 84 -4.22 -6.29 11.32
N LYS A 85 -3.95 -7.24 12.23
CA LYS A 85 -4.13 -7.01 13.66
C LYS A 85 -2.78 -6.86 14.34
N ARG A 86 -2.50 -5.66 14.84
CA ARG A 86 -1.30 -5.39 15.64
C ARG A 86 -1.59 -5.73 17.09
N THR A 87 -1.03 -6.83 17.57
CA THR A 87 -1.25 -7.32 18.94
C THR A 87 -0.52 -6.50 19.99
N ASP A 88 0.34 -5.60 19.56
CA ASP A 88 1.19 -4.74 20.41
C ASP A 88 0.68 -3.28 20.49
N ILE A 89 -0.40 -2.93 19.79
CA ILE A 89 -0.91 -1.55 19.70
C ILE A 89 -2.31 -1.48 20.30
N ASP A 90 -2.52 -0.48 21.16
CA ASP A 90 -3.82 -0.13 21.74
C ASP A 90 -4.15 1.32 21.37
N LEU A 91 -5.32 1.55 20.78
CA LEU A 91 -5.75 2.90 20.39
C LEU A 91 -5.92 3.87 21.57
N ASP A 92 -6.13 3.34 22.78
CA ASP A 92 -6.26 4.17 23.98
C ASP A 92 -4.92 4.56 24.57
N THR A 93 -3.83 4.39 23.82
CA THR A 93 -2.49 4.85 24.18
C THR A 93 -2.05 5.96 23.24
N ARG A 94 -1.05 6.73 23.66
CA ARG A 94 -0.44 7.75 22.81
C ARG A 94 0.11 7.15 21.52
N GLU A 95 0.82 6.02 21.64
CA GLU A 95 1.40 5.34 20.46
C GLU A 95 0.32 4.91 19.45
N GLY A 96 -0.77 4.33 19.94
CA GLY A 96 -1.88 3.91 19.07
C GLY A 96 -2.53 5.08 18.37
N ARG A 97 -2.76 6.19 19.08
CA ARG A 97 -3.34 7.39 18.48
C ARG A 97 -2.39 8.07 17.49
N GLU A 98 -1.11 8.06 17.79
CA GLU A 98 -0.09 8.61 16.88
C GLU A 98 0.03 7.77 15.60
N LEU A 99 -0.03 6.44 15.71
CA LEU A 99 -0.08 5.56 14.53
C LEU A 99 -1.31 5.85 13.67
N ALA A 100 -2.48 6.02 14.27
CA ALA A 100 -3.70 6.36 13.53
C ALA A 100 -3.57 7.69 12.78
N LEU A 101 -3.01 8.70 13.44
CA LEU A 101 -2.75 9.99 12.81
C LEU A 101 -1.72 9.86 11.67
N ALA A 102 -0.62 9.15 11.91
CA ALA A 102 0.43 8.94 10.92
C ALA A 102 -0.10 8.23 9.67
N ASP A 103 -0.95 7.22 9.84
CA ASP A 103 -1.54 6.49 8.73
C ASP A 103 -2.40 7.40 7.85
N ASN A 104 -3.26 8.21 8.45
CA ASN A 104 -4.12 9.15 7.72
C ASN A 104 -3.30 10.26 7.05
N ALA A 105 -2.36 10.84 7.76
CA ALA A 105 -1.53 11.94 7.25
C ALA A 105 -0.62 11.47 6.11
N THR A 106 -0.05 10.28 6.23
CA THR A 106 0.81 9.69 5.21
C THR A 106 0.05 9.45 3.91
N GLY A 107 -1.15 8.89 3.99
CA GLY A 107 -1.99 8.67 2.83
C GLY A 107 -2.33 9.96 2.10
N ALA A 108 -2.71 11.01 2.84
CA ALA A 108 -3.04 12.31 2.26
C ALA A 108 -1.82 13.00 1.64
N ALA A 109 -0.68 12.97 2.33
CA ALA A 109 0.55 13.64 1.87
C ALA A 109 1.17 12.98 0.64
N ASN A 110 1.00 11.66 0.48
CA ASN A 110 1.63 10.90 -0.60
C ASN A 110 0.74 10.75 -1.84
N LEU A 111 -0.23 11.63 -2.04
CA LEU A 111 -1.12 11.57 -3.20
C LEU A 111 -0.71 12.58 -4.26
N ALA A 112 -0.30 12.07 -5.43
CA ALA A 112 -0.08 12.88 -6.62
C ALA A 112 -0.35 12.00 -7.85
N TRP A 113 -1.44 12.31 -8.55
CA TRP A 113 -1.86 11.54 -9.73
C TRP A 113 -0.90 11.72 -10.89
N ASP A 114 -0.61 10.63 -11.59
CA ASP A 114 0.13 10.63 -12.84
C ASP A 114 -0.87 10.75 -13.98
N GLU A 115 -1.01 11.97 -14.54
CA GLU A 115 -1.98 12.26 -15.60
C GLU A 115 -1.72 11.46 -16.88
N ALA A 116 -0.45 11.26 -17.23
CA ALA A 116 -0.08 10.49 -18.41
C ALA A 116 -0.50 9.02 -18.26
N ALA A 117 -0.25 8.43 -17.09
CA ALA A 117 -0.65 7.06 -16.80
C ALA A 117 -2.18 6.90 -16.81
N LEU A 118 -2.91 7.87 -16.27
CA LEU A 118 -4.37 7.87 -16.27
C LEU A 118 -4.93 8.00 -17.69
N THR A 119 -4.34 8.87 -18.51
CA THR A 119 -4.74 9.02 -19.93
C THR A 119 -4.50 7.74 -20.71
N GLN A 120 -3.35 7.10 -20.53
CA GLN A 120 -3.07 5.81 -21.17
C GLN A 120 -4.06 4.73 -20.74
N ALA A 121 -4.43 4.67 -19.46
CA ALA A 121 -5.40 3.71 -18.97
C ALA A 121 -6.79 3.96 -19.57
N SER A 122 -7.19 5.23 -19.71
CA SER A 122 -8.44 5.60 -20.35
C SER A 122 -8.47 5.12 -21.79
N ASP A 123 -7.39 5.34 -22.55
CA ASP A 123 -7.30 4.96 -23.96
C ASP A 123 -7.20 3.44 -24.16
N LYS A 124 -6.43 2.76 -23.32
CA LYS A 124 -6.13 1.34 -23.46
C LYS A 124 -7.23 0.43 -22.92
N TRP A 125 -7.82 0.80 -21.77
CA TRP A 125 -8.78 -0.05 -21.06
C TRP A 125 -10.18 0.57 -20.91
N ASP A 126 -10.43 1.71 -21.54
CA ASP A 126 -11.72 2.42 -21.46
C ASP A 126 -12.14 2.73 -20.01
N ILE A 127 -11.17 3.17 -19.22
CA ILE A 127 -11.39 3.57 -17.82
C ILE A 127 -11.66 5.07 -17.78
N ALA A 128 -12.73 5.48 -17.09
CA ALA A 128 -13.05 6.88 -16.87
C ALA A 128 -12.60 7.27 -15.46
N PRO A 129 -11.52 8.07 -15.29
CA PRO A 129 -11.02 8.44 -13.96
C PRO A 129 -12.04 9.17 -13.08
N ASP A 130 -12.92 9.97 -13.69
CA ASP A 130 -13.96 10.69 -12.96
C ASP A 130 -15.02 9.77 -12.34
N ASP A 131 -15.20 8.55 -12.85
CA ASP A 131 -16.04 7.55 -12.20
C ASP A 131 -15.54 7.20 -10.78
N TRP A 132 -14.27 7.48 -10.51
CA TRP A 132 -13.61 7.21 -9.23
C TRP A 132 -13.29 8.49 -8.46
N GLY A 133 -13.88 9.62 -8.88
CA GLY A 133 -13.65 10.90 -8.23
C GLY A 133 -12.30 11.54 -8.52
N VAL A 134 -11.61 11.08 -9.56
CA VAL A 134 -10.32 11.64 -9.96
C VAL A 134 -10.55 12.72 -11.02
N GLU A 135 -10.30 13.96 -10.65
CA GLU A 135 -10.38 15.10 -11.55
C GLU A 135 -8.97 15.41 -12.10
N LEU A 136 -8.88 15.55 -13.42
CA LEU A 136 -7.65 15.88 -14.11
C LEU A 136 -7.66 17.31 -14.63
#